data_712e3c01619f832cf6d079ab46e68b6d
#
_entry.id   712e3c01619f832cf6d079ab46e68b6d
#
_cell.length_a   1.000
_cell.length_b   1.000
_cell.length_c   1.000
_cell.angle_alpha   90.00
_cell.angle_beta   90.00
_cell.angle_gamma   90.00
#
_symmetry.space_group_name_H-M   'P 1'
#
loop_
_entity.id
_entity.type
_entity.pdbx_description
1 polymer ?
#
loop_
_entity_poly.entity_id
_entity_poly.type
_entity_poly.pdbx_seq_one_letter_code
_entity_poly.pdbx_strand_id
1 'polypeptide(L)'
;MTRSQMLLAACAAALTAAVAVAQTTPKTDAPRAQLLYSTHCIGCHTAQVHWRDKKLATDWTSLRAQVRRWQANTSLGWSDEEIVEVTRYLNARYYHFQPPRRQTDMRPDGTLVAGGR
;
A
#
# COMPACT_ATOMS: atom_id res chain seq x y z
N MET A 1 40.94 -49.67 -44.37
CA MET A 1 40.74 -50.18 -43.00
C MET A 1 40.96 -49.06 -42.03
N THR A 2 39.93 -48.41 -41.58
CA THR A 2 39.96 -47.59 -40.36
C THR A 2 38.53 -47.33 -39.98
N ARG A 3 38.16 -47.83 -38.83
CA ARG A 3 36.82 -47.70 -38.27
C ARG A 3 36.72 -46.37 -37.60
N SER A 4 35.97 -45.45 -38.16
CA SER A 4 35.53 -44.24 -37.49
C SER A 4 34.48 -44.61 -36.49
N GLN A 5 34.82 -44.53 -35.24
CA GLN A 5 33.84 -44.56 -34.13
C GLN A 5 33.22 -43.19 -34.00
N MET A 6 32.00 -43.09 -34.46
CA MET A 6 31.13 -41.93 -34.11
C MET A 6 30.74 -42.03 -32.67
N LEU A 7 31.31 -41.15 -31.87
CA LEU A 7 30.81 -40.87 -30.53
C LEU A 7 29.68 -39.83 -30.64
N LEU A 8 28.47 -40.32 -30.55
CA LEU A 8 27.29 -39.49 -30.42
C LEU A 8 27.26 -38.95 -28.96
N ALA A 9 27.73 -37.74 -28.78
CA ALA A 9 27.53 -37.01 -27.56
C ALA A 9 26.09 -36.48 -27.54
N ALA A 10 25.22 -37.15 -26.80
CA ALA A 10 23.87 -36.68 -26.52
C ALA A 10 23.95 -35.54 -25.51
N CYS A 11 23.89 -34.28 -25.96
CA CYS A 11 23.68 -33.13 -25.11
C CYS A 11 22.23 -33.11 -24.66
N ALA A 12 21.97 -33.65 -23.49
CA ALA A 12 20.70 -33.44 -22.79
C ALA A 12 20.66 -31.97 -22.28
N ALA A 13 20.03 -31.10 -23.05
CA ALA A 13 19.72 -29.75 -22.62
C ALA A 13 18.58 -29.83 -21.62
N ALA A 14 18.90 -29.80 -20.33
CA ALA A 14 17.92 -29.62 -19.28
C ALA A 14 17.44 -28.17 -19.33
N LEU A 15 16.26 -27.93 -19.90
CA LEU A 15 15.55 -26.67 -19.77
C LEU A 15 15.04 -26.56 -18.32
N THR A 16 15.80 -25.91 -17.48
CA THR A 16 15.30 -25.43 -16.17
C THR A 16 14.40 -24.23 -16.43
N ALA A 17 13.10 -24.46 -16.46
CA ALA A 17 12.12 -23.39 -16.43
C ALA A 17 12.22 -22.66 -15.06
N ALA A 18 12.91 -21.52 -15.06
CA ALA A 18 12.92 -20.64 -13.92
C ALA A 18 11.51 -20.07 -13.77
N VAL A 19 10.74 -20.59 -12.82
CA VAL A 19 9.48 -19.99 -12.40
C VAL A 19 9.85 -18.68 -11.72
N ALA A 20 9.71 -17.56 -12.43
CA ALA A 20 9.79 -16.24 -11.86
C ALA A 20 8.56 -16.08 -10.94
N VAL A 21 8.74 -16.37 -9.66
CA VAL A 21 7.77 -16.00 -8.64
C VAL A 21 7.79 -14.47 -8.59
N ALA A 22 6.79 -13.85 -9.20
CA ALA A 22 6.55 -12.42 -9.03
C ALA A 22 6.32 -12.19 -7.53
N GLN A 23 7.35 -11.75 -6.83
CA GLN A 23 7.23 -11.29 -5.47
C GLN A 23 6.41 -10.01 -5.51
N THR A 24 5.12 -10.12 -5.26
CA THR A 24 4.29 -8.97 -4.92
C THR A 24 4.77 -8.48 -3.55
N THR A 25 5.82 -7.66 -3.56
CA THR A 25 6.17 -6.86 -2.39
C THR A 25 4.91 -6.09 -2.02
N PRO A 26 4.43 -6.16 -0.78
CA PRO A 26 3.35 -5.29 -0.36
C PRO A 26 3.82 -3.87 -0.62
N LYS A 27 3.18 -3.21 -1.59
CA LYS A 27 3.46 -1.82 -1.92
C LYS A 27 3.22 -1.01 -0.67
N THR A 28 4.30 -0.63 -0.02
CA THR A 28 4.24 0.22 1.16
C THR A 28 3.83 1.60 0.65
N ASP A 29 2.54 1.89 0.67
CA ASP A 29 1.97 3.16 0.20
C ASP A 29 2.43 4.36 1.05
N ALA A 30 3.10 4.09 2.17
CA ALA A 30 3.58 5.10 3.09
C ALA A 30 4.50 6.17 2.47
N PRO A 31 5.52 5.83 1.64
CA PRO A 31 6.36 6.84 1.00
C PRO A 31 5.58 7.73 0.03
N ARG A 32 4.65 7.14 -0.74
CA ARG A 32 3.82 7.89 -1.68
C ARG A 32 2.84 8.80 -0.95
N ALA A 33 2.15 8.30 0.05
CA ALA A 33 1.23 9.07 0.87
C ALA A 33 1.93 10.22 1.62
N GLN A 34 3.13 9.98 2.12
CA GLN A 34 3.97 11.02 2.72
C GLN A 34 4.30 12.12 1.70
N LEU A 35 4.70 11.74 0.49
CA LEU A 35 5.02 12.68 -0.57
C LEU A 35 3.80 13.53 -0.95
N LEU A 36 2.63 12.89 -1.17
CA LEU A 36 1.38 13.59 -1.46
C LEU A 36 1.04 14.62 -0.38
N TYR A 37 1.12 14.20 0.89
CA TYR A 37 0.84 15.08 2.02
C TYR A 37 1.84 16.23 2.14
N SER A 38 3.14 15.96 2.05
CA SER A 38 4.18 16.98 2.18
C SER A 38 4.19 17.98 1.02
N THR A 39 3.82 17.54 -0.17
CA THR A 39 3.78 18.41 -1.34
C THR A 39 2.56 19.33 -1.34
N HIS A 40 1.40 18.83 -0.94
CA HIS A 40 0.14 19.51 -1.17
C HIS A 40 -0.52 20.08 0.10
N CYS A 41 -0.16 19.62 1.27
CA CYS A 41 -0.85 20.01 2.51
C CYS A 41 0.00 20.89 3.44
N ILE A 42 1.28 20.57 3.63
CA ILE A 42 2.16 21.26 4.59
C ILE A 42 2.40 22.73 4.18
N GLY A 43 2.32 23.07 2.91
CA GLY A 43 2.51 24.44 2.43
C GLY A 43 1.52 25.44 3.04
N CYS A 44 0.31 25.01 3.41
CA CYS A 44 -0.71 25.86 4.03
C CYS A 44 -0.74 25.79 5.56
N HIS A 45 -0.26 24.72 6.14
CA HIS A 45 -0.24 24.51 7.58
C HIS A 45 0.89 23.56 7.98
N THR A 46 1.40 23.72 9.19
CA THR A 46 2.38 22.80 9.78
C THR A 46 1.66 21.57 10.39
N ALA A 47 2.44 20.65 10.96
CA ALA A 47 1.90 19.50 11.70
C ALA A 47 1.04 19.88 12.91
N GLN A 48 1.06 21.13 13.36
CA GLN A 48 0.29 21.62 14.52
C GLN A 48 -1.23 21.39 14.38
N VAL A 49 -1.77 21.36 13.16
CA VAL A 49 -3.20 21.07 12.95
C VAL A 49 -3.60 19.71 13.52
N HIS A 50 -2.67 18.76 13.60
CA HIS A 50 -2.89 17.41 14.11
C HIS A 50 -2.75 17.30 15.64
N TRP A 51 -2.21 18.33 16.29
CA TRP A 51 -1.96 18.34 17.76
C TRP A 51 -2.94 19.21 18.54
N ARG A 52 -3.83 19.91 17.86
CA ARG A 52 -4.81 20.79 18.52
C ARG A 52 -5.75 19.97 19.41
N ASP A 53 -6.12 20.50 20.54
CA ASP A 53 -7.09 19.89 21.48
C ASP A 53 -8.46 19.69 20.85
N LYS A 54 -8.85 20.60 19.95
CA LYS A 54 -10.11 20.54 19.19
C LYS A 54 -9.86 20.08 17.77
N LYS A 55 -9.65 18.78 17.58
CA LYS A 55 -9.51 18.16 16.25
C LYS A 55 -10.89 17.93 15.65
N LEU A 56 -11.02 18.18 14.35
CA LEU A 56 -12.23 17.82 13.60
C LEU A 56 -12.32 16.33 13.31
N ALA A 57 -11.18 15.65 13.27
CA ALA A 57 -11.11 14.21 13.12
C ALA A 57 -11.14 13.54 14.49
N THR A 58 -12.17 12.74 14.76
CA THR A 58 -12.41 12.01 16.01
C THR A 58 -12.36 10.50 15.85
N ASP A 59 -12.35 10.02 14.61
CA ASP A 59 -12.28 8.63 14.22
C ASP A 59 -11.70 8.50 12.80
N TRP A 60 -11.54 7.26 12.31
CA TRP A 60 -11.05 6.99 10.97
C TRP A 60 -11.91 7.62 9.87
N THR A 61 -13.21 7.54 10.00
CA THR A 61 -14.16 8.02 8.98
C THR A 61 -14.11 9.55 8.87
N SER A 62 -14.11 10.24 9.99
CA SER A 62 -14.00 11.70 10.04
C SER A 62 -12.62 12.18 9.58
N LEU A 63 -11.53 11.44 9.88
CA LEU A 63 -10.20 11.75 9.35
C LEU A 63 -10.19 11.65 7.82
N ARG A 64 -10.72 10.56 7.26
CA ARG A 64 -10.86 10.40 5.81
C ARG A 64 -11.70 11.51 5.18
N ALA A 65 -12.79 11.89 5.83
CA ALA A 65 -13.64 12.99 5.37
C ALA A 65 -12.88 14.33 5.34
N GLN A 66 -12.00 14.59 6.31
CA GLN A 66 -11.15 15.79 6.29
C GLN A 66 -10.15 15.74 5.14
N VAL A 67 -9.48 14.63 4.87
CA VAL A 67 -8.56 14.49 3.72
C VAL A 67 -9.31 14.75 2.42
N ARG A 68 -10.49 14.13 2.24
CA ARG A 68 -11.36 14.34 1.05
C ARG A 68 -11.76 15.80 0.90
N ARG A 69 -12.16 16.45 1.97
CA ARG A 69 -12.56 17.87 1.97
C ARG A 69 -11.41 18.77 1.53
N TRP A 70 -10.25 18.59 2.12
CA TRP A 70 -9.12 19.48 1.86
C TRP A 70 -8.52 19.28 0.46
N GLN A 71 -8.41 18.05 -0.04
CA GLN A 71 -7.99 17.82 -1.41
C GLN A 71 -8.99 18.42 -2.43
N ALA A 72 -10.28 18.39 -2.13
CA ALA A 72 -11.30 19.04 -2.98
C ALA A 72 -11.18 20.55 -2.95
N ASN A 73 -10.98 21.16 -1.77
CA ASN A 73 -10.81 22.61 -1.62
C ASN A 73 -9.57 23.14 -2.37
N THR A 74 -8.55 22.30 -2.52
CA THR A 74 -7.31 22.65 -3.23
C THR A 74 -7.29 22.11 -4.67
N SER A 75 -8.39 21.52 -5.14
CA SER A 75 -8.59 21.01 -6.50
C SER A 75 -7.52 20.00 -6.94
N LEU A 76 -7.07 19.12 -6.05
CA LEU A 76 -6.01 18.15 -6.34
C LEU A 76 -6.49 16.99 -7.22
N GLY A 77 -7.79 16.70 -7.26
CA GLY A 77 -8.37 15.64 -8.07
C GLY A 77 -7.93 14.23 -7.66
N TRP A 78 -7.64 14.01 -6.36
CA TRP A 78 -7.19 12.72 -5.87
C TRP A 78 -8.26 11.64 -6.00
N SER A 79 -7.83 10.45 -6.35
CA SER A 79 -8.67 9.24 -6.33
C SER A 79 -9.03 8.82 -4.90
N ASP A 80 -10.01 7.94 -4.77
CA ASP A 80 -10.38 7.38 -3.46
C ASP A 80 -9.24 6.60 -2.81
N GLU A 81 -8.40 5.95 -3.62
CA GLU A 81 -7.21 5.24 -3.19
C GLU A 81 -6.19 6.21 -2.59
N GLU A 82 -5.90 7.31 -3.26
CA GLU A 82 -4.97 8.34 -2.78
C GLU A 82 -5.46 8.99 -1.49
N ILE A 83 -6.75 9.26 -1.39
CA ILE A 83 -7.38 9.75 -0.16
C ILE A 83 -7.19 8.75 0.99
N VAL A 84 -7.40 7.45 0.73
CA VAL A 84 -7.21 6.40 1.73
C VAL A 84 -5.74 6.26 2.12
N GLU A 85 -4.82 6.32 1.15
CA GLU A 85 -3.37 6.26 1.42
C GLU A 85 -2.91 7.39 2.34
N VAL A 86 -3.30 8.63 2.03
CA VAL A 86 -2.98 9.80 2.86
C VAL A 86 -3.66 9.71 4.23
N THR A 87 -4.90 9.22 4.30
CA THR A 87 -5.59 8.99 5.58
C THR A 87 -4.82 7.99 6.44
N ARG A 88 -4.34 6.88 5.88
CA ARG A 88 -3.52 5.89 6.60
C ARG A 88 -2.22 6.49 7.11
N TYR A 89 -1.54 7.25 6.26
CA TYR A 89 -0.32 7.93 6.65
C TYR A 89 -0.54 8.87 7.84
N LEU A 90 -1.55 9.75 7.77
CA LEU A 90 -1.89 10.67 8.86
C LEU A 90 -2.32 9.93 10.13
N ASN A 91 -3.11 8.87 9.97
CA ASN A 91 -3.54 8.04 11.10
C ASN A 91 -2.36 7.39 11.82
N ALA A 92 -1.46 6.78 11.08
CA ALA A 92 -0.26 6.16 11.65
C ALA A 92 0.65 7.19 12.33
N ARG A 93 0.71 8.40 11.80
CA ARG A 93 1.60 9.45 12.29
C ARG A 93 1.06 10.25 13.47
N TYR A 94 -0.27 10.52 13.50
CA TYR A 94 -0.83 11.53 14.40
C TYR A 94 -2.09 11.11 15.18
N TYR A 95 -2.93 10.21 14.65
CA TYR A 95 -4.28 9.99 15.20
C TYR A 95 -4.46 8.63 15.89
N HIS A 96 -3.91 7.57 15.32
CA HIS A 96 -3.95 6.19 15.84
C HIS A 96 -5.37 5.62 16.02
N PHE A 97 -6.32 6.07 15.19
CA PHE A 97 -7.67 5.50 15.17
C PHE A 97 -7.67 4.08 14.65
N GLN A 98 -8.64 3.27 15.08
CA GLN A 98 -8.88 1.95 14.54
C GLN A 98 -9.42 2.07 13.10
N PRO A 99 -8.69 1.63 12.06
CA PRO A 99 -9.23 1.63 10.71
C PRO A 99 -10.35 0.61 10.56
N PRO A 100 -11.29 0.82 9.61
CA PRO A 100 -12.30 -0.18 9.30
C PRO A 100 -11.64 -1.47 8.84
N ARG A 101 -12.20 -2.60 9.26
CA ARG A 101 -11.73 -3.92 8.84
C ARG A 101 -11.86 -4.06 7.33
N ARG A 102 -10.84 -4.59 6.67
CA ARG A 102 -10.93 -4.91 5.24
C ARG A 102 -11.82 -6.13 5.07
N GLN A 103 -12.65 -6.14 4.04
CA GLN A 103 -13.41 -7.35 3.68
C GLN A 103 -12.50 -8.55 3.36
N THR A 104 -11.26 -8.29 2.93
CA THR A 104 -10.24 -9.33 2.71
C THR A 104 -9.76 -10.00 4.00
N ASP A 105 -10.03 -9.40 5.17
CA ASP A 105 -9.71 -9.99 6.47
C ASP A 105 -10.80 -10.97 6.96
N MET A 106 -11.87 -11.13 6.19
CA MET A 106 -12.94 -12.10 6.44
C MET A 106 -12.82 -13.29 5.50
N ARG A 107 -12.92 -14.50 6.05
CA ARG A 107 -13.09 -15.72 5.26
C ARG A 107 -14.48 -15.75 4.63
N PRO A 108 -14.69 -16.56 3.59
CA PRO A 108 -16.02 -16.72 2.97
C PRO A 108 -17.11 -17.19 3.95
N ASP A 109 -16.72 -17.82 5.07
CA ASP A 109 -17.60 -18.26 6.16
C ASP A 109 -17.95 -17.16 7.18
N GLY A 110 -17.47 -15.93 6.97
CA GLY A 110 -17.69 -14.80 7.86
C GLY A 110 -16.76 -14.75 9.08
N THR A 111 -15.80 -15.67 9.19
CA THR A 111 -14.82 -15.67 10.28
C THR A 111 -13.64 -14.72 9.97
N LEU A 112 -13.07 -14.12 11.03
CA LEU A 112 -11.89 -13.27 10.90
C LEU A 112 -10.65 -14.14 10.65
N VAL A 113 -9.84 -13.75 9.67
CA VAL A 113 -8.49 -14.28 9.54
C VAL A 113 -7.68 -13.68 10.69
N ALA A 114 -7.25 -14.52 11.62
CA ALA A 114 -6.34 -14.10 12.68
C ALA A 114 -5.07 -13.57 12.02
N GLY A 115 -4.84 -12.26 12.14
CA GLY A 115 -3.64 -11.63 11.62
C GLY A 115 -2.44 -12.27 12.29
N GLY A 116 -1.61 -12.98 11.51
CA GLY A 116 -0.31 -13.44 11.96
C GLY A 116 0.52 -12.24 12.40
N ARG A 117 1.03 -12.31 13.62
CA ARG A 117 2.04 -11.37 14.14
C ARG A 117 3.34 -11.55 13.42
#